data_b30267ed48b5a43162826bf6cfb17399
#
_entry.id   b30267ed48b5a43162826bf6cfb17399
#
_cell.length_a   1.000
_cell.length_b   1.000
_cell.length_c   1.000
_cell.angle_alpha   90.00
_cell.angle_beta   90.00
_cell.angle_gamma   90.00
#
_symmetry.space_group_name_H-M   'P 1'
#
loop_
_entity.id
_entity.type
_entity.pdbx_description
1 polymer ?
#
loop_
_entity_poly.entity_id
_entity_poly.type
_entity_poly.pdbx_seq_one_letter_code
_entity_poly.pdbx_strand_id
1 'polypeptide(L)'
;MEQQQTTTIYRERLWVPLWWWPAGFLVAGLLAAEIHMGAPGLRAWLPYVLLFPIVVWVLLWFSRHRVEVTRDASGMVELRADRAHLPASFVARAAAVPASAKSAALGRQLDPAAYIQHRAWIGPMVLLVLDDPDDPTPYWLVSTRRPDRVLAALGK
;
A
#
# COMPACT_ATOMS: atom_id res chain seq x y z
N MET A 1 -15.99 -24.26 -15.69
CA MET A 1 -15.43 -23.09 -14.96
C MET A 1 -14.21 -22.64 -15.77
N GLU A 2 -14.41 -21.71 -16.71
CA GLU A 2 -13.30 -21.10 -17.44
C GLU A 2 -12.50 -20.26 -16.47
N GLN A 3 -11.28 -20.66 -16.19
CA GLN A 3 -10.30 -19.81 -15.53
C GLN A 3 -10.02 -18.67 -16.53
N GLN A 4 -10.61 -17.49 -16.27
CA GLN A 4 -10.26 -16.28 -17.00
C GLN A 4 -8.75 -16.09 -16.85
N GLN A 5 -8.02 -16.32 -17.93
CA GLN A 5 -6.58 -16.12 -17.99
C GLN A 5 -6.32 -14.62 -17.86
N THR A 6 -6.10 -14.18 -16.62
CA THR A 6 -5.75 -12.79 -16.32
C THR A 6 -4.23 -12.66 -16.40
N THR A 7 -3.72 -11.84 -17.29
CA THR A 7 -2.29 -11.57 -17.43
C THR A 7 -1.92 -10.35 -16.59
N THR A 8 -0.96 -10.50 -15.70
CA THR A 8 -0.43 -9.37 -14.93
C THR A 8 0.55 -8.57 -15.79
N ILE A 9 0.22 -7.31 -16.12
CA ILE A 9 1.06 -6.39 -16.89
C ILE A 9 2.06 -5.69 -15.97
N TYR A 10 1.63 -5.31 -14.79
CA TYR A 10 2.44 -4.64 -13.80
C TYR A 10 2.10 -5.14 -12.41
N ARG A 11 3.13 -5.29 -11.57
CA ARG A 11 2.96 -5.69 -10.17
C ARG A 11 4.01 -5.01 -9.31
N GLU A 12 3.56 -4.37 -8.26
CA GLU A 12 4.41 -3.75 -7.25
C GLU A 12 3.97 -4.17 -5.85
N ARG A 13 4.95 -4.56 -5.02
CA ARG A 13 4.73 -4.80 -3.60
C ARG A 13 5.27 -3.64 -2.79
N LEU A 14 4.43 -3.07 -1.94
CA LEU A 14 4.73 -1.88 -1.15
C LEU A 14 5.39 -2.25 0.18
N TRP A 15 6.61 -2.81 0.10
CA TRP A 15 7.39 -3.17 1.28
C TRP A 15 7.66 -1.97 2.18
N VAL A 16 7.68 -2.22 3.51
CA VAL A 16 8.18 -1.22 4.46
C VAL A 16 9.68 -0.99 4.24
N PRO A 17 10.20 0.23 4.54
CA PRO A 17 11.63 0.52 4.44
C PRO A 17 12.45 -0.41 5.34
N LEU A 18 13.64 -0.79 4.89
CA LEU A 18 14.51 -1.71 5.64
C LEU A 18 14.88 -1.18 7.02
N TRP A 19 15.01 0.14 7.19
CA TRP A 19 15.37 0.75 8.48
C TRP A 19 14.27 0.62 9.55
N TRP A 20 13.03 0.29 9.16
CA TRP A 20 11.96 0.01 10.12
C TRP A 20 12.23 -1.26 10.92
N TRP A 21 12.98 -2.22 10.34
CA TRP A 21 13.32 -3.47 11.01
C TRP A 21 14.21 -3.26 12.24
N PRO A 22 15.42 -2.64 12.13
CA PRO A 22 16.23 -2.35 13.31
C PRO A 22 15.53 -1.41 14.28
N ALA A 23 14.76 -0.42 13.81
CA ALA A 23 14.01 0.48 14.68
C ALA A 23 12.93 -0.29 15.49
N GLY A 24 12.17 -1.16 14.84
CA GLY A 24 11.17 -2.00 15.51
C GLY A 24 11.79 -2.95 16.54
N PHE A 25 12.89 -3.60 16.19
CA PHE A 25 13.60 -4.47 17.14
C PHE A 25 14.23 -3.70 18.30
N LEU A 26 14.73 -2.48 18.06
CA LEU A 26 15.25 -1.63 19.12
C LEU A 26 14.15 -1.29 20.13
N VAL A 27 13.00 -0.84 19.67
CA VAL A 27 11.86 -0.53 20.55
C VAL A 27 11.40 -1.77 21.32
N ALA A 28 11.24 -2.90 20.64
CA ALA A 28 10.84 -4.16 21.28
C ALA A 28 11.89 -4.61 22.32
N GLY A 29 13.18 -4.45 22.01
CA GLY A 29 14.28 -4.80 22.93
C GLY A 29 14.30 -3.93 24.17
N LEU A 30 14.08 -2.61 24.04
CA LEU A 30 13.99 -1.70 25.18
C LEU A 30 12.82 -2.04 26.09
N LEU A 31 11.62 -2.25 25.52
CA LEU A 31 10.44 -2.63 26.28
C LEU A 31 10.62 -3.99 26.97
N ALA A 32 11.22 -4.96 26.27
CA ALA A 32 11.53 -6.26 26.87
C ALA A 32 12.56 -6.14 28.02
N ALA A 33 13.57 -5.27 27.88
CA ALA A 33 14.56 -5.05 28.90
C ALA A 33 13.98 -4.41 30.17
N GLU A 34 13.08 -3.45 30.04
CA GLU A 34 12.37 -2.85 31.18
C GLU A 34 11.60 -3.90 31.99
N ILE A 35 10.86 -4.77 31.29
CA ILE A 35 10.11 -5.84 31.95
C ILE A 35 11.09 -6.88 32.57
N HIS A 36 12.18 -7.18 31.88
CA HIS A 36 13.20 -8.11 32.35
C HIS A 36 13.79 -7.68 33.71
N MET A 37 14.06 -6.37 33.88
CA MET A 37 14.64 -5.84 35.14
C MET A 37 13.68 -6.00 36.33
N GLY A 38 12.38 -6.09 36.11
CA GLY A 38 11.37 -6.25 37.16
C GLY A 38 10.94 -7.70 37.41
N ALA A 39 11.39 -8.68 36.60
CA ALA A 39 10.92 -10.05 36.66
C ALA A 39 12.04 -11.04 36.99
N PRO A 40 11.89 -11.93 38.01
CA PRO A 40 12.92 -12.92 38.35
C PRO A 40 12.85 -14.17 37.45
N GLY A 41 14.04 -14.77 37.19
CA GLY A 41 14.18 -16.09 36.58
C GLY A 41 13.76 -16.18 35.12
N LEU A 42 13.24 -17.34 34.70
CA LEU A 42 12.86 -17.62 33.32
C LEU A 42 11.77 -16.69 32.78
N ARG A 43 10.91 -16.13 33.63
CA ARG A 43 9.88 -15.19 33.24
C ARG A 43 10.42 -13.89 32.65
N ALA A 44 11.67 -13.52 32.99
CA ALA A 44 12.34 -12.36 32.44
C ALA A 44 12.55 -12.43 30.91
N TRP A 45 12.59 -13.62 30.32
CA TRP A 45 12.78 -13.83 28.89
C TRP A 45 11.49 -13.82 28.06
N LEU A 46 10.32 -13.98 28.71
CA LEU A 46 9.02 -13.99 28.04
C LEU A 46 8.76 -12.76 27.15
N PRO A 47 9.09 -11.51 27.58
CA PRO A 47 8.88 -10.34 26.75
C PRO A 47 9.64 -10.39 25.42
N TYR A 48 10.86 -10.89 25.40
CA TYR A 48 11.64 -11.03 24.15
C TYR A 48 11.02 -12.04 23.21
N VAL A 49 10.61 -13.19 23.73
CA VAL A 49 9.97 -14.26 22.94
C VAL A 49 8.64 -13.81 22.35
N LEU A 50 7.93 -12.89 23.01
CA LEU A 50 6.65 -12.38 22.54
C LEU A 50 6.80 -11.16 21.62
N LEU A 51 7.59 -10.15 22.02
CA LEU A 51 7.66 -8.87 21.31
C LEU A 51 8.39 -8.98 19.97
N PHE A 52 9.46 -9.77 19.87
CA PHE A 52 10.19 -9.90 18.61
C PHE A 52 9.37 -10.54 17.49
N PRO A 53 8.67 -11.65 17.70
CA PRO A 53 7.76 -12.18 16.68
C PRO A 53 6.61 -11.23 16.33
N ILE A 54 6.10 -10.45 17.29
CA ILE A 54 5.06 -9.45 17.02
C ILE A 54 5.60 -8.37 16.08
N VAL A 55 6.82 -7.84 16.31
CA VAL A 55 7.44 -6.87 15.40
C VAL A 55 7.57 -7.44 13.98
N VAL A 56 8.09 -8.66 13.86
CA VAL A 56 8.21 -9.34 12.56
C VAL A 56 6.84 -9.46 11.89
N TRP A 57 5.83 -9.93 12.63
CA TRP A 57 4.48 -10.10 12.11
C TRP A 57 3.87 -8.77 11.64
N VAL A 58 4.00 -7.70 12.44
CA VAL A 58 3.49 -6.35 12.09
C VAL A 58 4.17 -5.82 10.83
N LEU A 59 5.51 -5.90 10.74
CA LEU A 59 6.25 -5.41 9.58
C LEU A 59 5.93 -6.21 8.31
N LEU A 60 5.77 -7.52 8.42
CA LEU A 60 5.33 -8.36 7.31
C LEU A 60 3.89 -8.06 6.91
N TRP A 61 3.01 -7.78 7.88
CA TRP A 61 1.63 -7.41 7.61
C TRP A 61 1.53 -6.09 6.86
N PHE A 62 2.29 -5.07 7.26
CA PHE A 62 2.39 -3.81 6.52
C PHE A 62 2.98 -4.00 5.11
N SER A 63 3.85 -4.99 4.92
CA SER A 63 4.47 -5.29 3.62
C SER A 63 3.58 -6.10 2.66
N ARG A 64 2.37 -6.49 3.06
CA ARG A 64 1.45 -7.30 2.22
C ARG A 64 0.76 -6.53 1.12
N HIS A 65 0.74 -5.20 1.21
CA HIS A 65 0.04 -4.35 0.27
C HIS A 65 0.65 -4.40 -1.12
N ARG A 66 -0.23 -4.44 -2.14
CA ARG A 66 0.16 -4.59 -3.54
C ARG A 66 -0.63 -3.62 -4.42
N VAL A 67 0.02 -3.20 -5.49
CA VAL A 67 -0.62 -2.52 -6.63
C VAL A 67 -0.32 -3.38 -7.85
N GLU A 68 -1.35 -3.79 -8.55
CA GLU A 68 -1.25 -4.65 -9.72
C GLU A 68 -2.09 -4.06 -10.85
N VAL A 69 -1.60 -4.13 -12.08
CA VAL A 69 -2.37 -3.87 -13.28
C VAL A 69 -2.48 -5.17 -14.05
N THR A 70 -3.69 -5.60 -14.27
CA THR A 70 -4.00 -6.88 -14.92
C THR A 70 -4.78 -6.64 -16.20
N ARG A 71 -4.63 -7.56 -17.17
CA ARG A 71 -5.43 -7.62 -18.38
C ARG A 71 -6.13 -8.96 -18.43
N ASP A 72 -7.40 -8.95 -18.67
CA ASP A 72 -8.16 -10.19 -18.86
C ASP A 72 -8.08 -10.70 -20.31
N ALA A 73 -8.69 -11.85 -20.57
CA ALA A 73 -8.71 -12.47 -21.90
C ALA A 73 -9.49 -11.63 -22.94
N SER A 74 -10.37 -10.74 -22.50
CA SER A 74 -11.12 -9.80 -23.36
C SER A 74 -10.30 -8.57 -23.76
N GLY A 75 -9.10 -8.40 -23.15
CA GLY A 75 -8.24 -7.24 -23.35
C GLY A 75 -8.54 -6.09 -22.37
N MET A 76 -9.51 -6.24 -21.47
CA MET A 76 -9.86 -5.22 -20.48
C MET A 76 -8.74 -5.10 -19.45
N VAL A 77 -8.31 -3.86 -19.22
CA VAL A 77 -7.25 -3.53 -18.25
C VAL A 77 -7.89 -3.07 -16.95
N GLU A 78 -7.41 -3.61 -15.83
CA GLU A 78 -7.90 -3.31 -14.49
C GLU A 78 -6.74 -2.99 -13.56
N LEU A 79 -6.88 -1.90 -12.80
CA LEU A 79 -6.01 -1.60 -11.66
C LEU A 79 -6.56 -2.30 -10.41
N ARG A 80 -5.71 -3.04 -9.73
CA ARG A 80 -5.99 -3.66 -8.44
C ARG A 80 -5.12 -3.02 -7.37
N ALA A 81 -5.79 -2.39 -6.40
CA ALA A 81 -5.15 -1.76 -5.26
C ALA A 81 -5.62 -2.46 -3.97
N ASP A 82 -4.85 -3.42 -3.48
CA ASP A 82 -5.23 -4.35 -2.39
C ASP A 82 -6.51 -5.15 -2.74
N ARG A 83 -7.66 -4.73 -2.18
CA ARG A 83 -8.96 -5.37 -2.41
C ARG A 83 -9.84 -4.61 -3.40
N ALA A 84 -9.47 -3.40 -3.74
CA ALA A 84 -10.24 -2.57 -4.65
C ALA A 84 -9.81 -2.80 -6.10
N HIS A 85 -10.79 -2.75 -7.00
CA HIS A 85 -10.66 -3.00 -8.43
C HIS A 85 -11.19 -1.81 -9.19
N LEU A 86 -10.41 -1.32 -10.17
CA LEU A 86 -10.79 -0.20 -11.03
C LEU A 86 -10.51 -0.56 -12.48
N PRO A 87 -11.54 -0.78 -13.32
CA PRO A 87 -11.35 -0.91 -14.75
C PRO A 87 -10.80 0.39 -15.36
N ALA A 88 -9.79 0.27 -16.22
CA ALA A 88 -9.15 1.42 -16.87
C ALA A 88 -10.10 2.21 -17.78
N SER A 89 -11.21 1.63 -18.20
CA SER A 89 -12.27 2.27 -18.97
C SER A 89 -12.94 3.42 -18.23
N PHE A 90 -13.07 3.34 -16.91
CA PHE A 90 -13.66 4.40 -16.08
C PHE A 90 -12.66 5.52 -15.72
N VAL A 91 -11.40 5.38 -16.09
CA VAL A 91 -10.39 6.42 -15.84
C VAL A 91 -10.44 7.46 -16.97
N ALA A 92 -11.01 8.62 -16.70
CA ALA A 92 -11.08 9.74 -17.64
C ALA A 92 -9.73 10.44 -17.78
N ARG A 93 -9.05 10.69 -16.66
CA ARG A 93 -7.73 11.33 -16.60
C ARG A 93 -6.86 10.68 -15.55
N ALA A 94 -5.56 10.66 -15.79
CA ALA A 94 -4.59 10.10 -14.88
C ALA A 94 -3.35 11.01 -14.79
N ALA A 95 -2.76 11.10 -13.60
CA ALA A 95 -1.56 11.91 -13.39
C ALA A 95 -0.67 11.28 -12.29
N ALA A 96 0.63 11.47 -12.46
CA ALA A 96 1.60 11.17 -11.41
C ALA A 96 1.61 12.30 -10.37
N VAL A 97 1.50 11.96 -9.09
CA VAL A 97 1.64 12.88 -7.96
C VAL A 97 3.02 12.65 -7.34
N PRO A 98 3.96 13.60 -7.49
CA PRO A 98 5.29 13.45 -6.91
C PRO A 98 5.23 13.49 -5.37
N ALA A 99 6.28 12.98 -4.72
CA ALA A 99 6.36 12.94 -3.26
C ALA A 99 6.21 14.34 -2.62
N SER A 100 6.70 15.39 -3.29
CA SER A 100 6.60 16.79 -2.84
C SER A 100 5.16 17.31 -2.81
N ALA A 101 4.29 16.83 -3.71
CA ALA A 101 2.89 17.25 -3.80
C ALA A 101 1.94 16.37 -2.94
N LYS A 102 2.43 15.27 -2.40
CA LYS A 102 1.63 14.31 -1.62
C LYS A 102 0.88 14.95 -0.46
N SER A 103 1.54 15.81 0.32
CA SER A 103 0.93 16.48 1.48
C SER A 103 -0.25 17.39 1.08
N ALA A 104 -0.12 18.09 -0.07
CA ALA A 104 -1.21 18.91 -0.59
C ALA A 104 -2.38 18.06 -1.11
N ALA A 105 -2.06 16.97 -1.81
CA ALA A 105 -3.07 16.05 -2.36
C ALA A 105 -3.87 15.33 -1.28
N LEU A 106 -3.24 14.97 -0.15
CA LEU A 106 -3.89 14.32 1.00
C LEU A 106 -4.48 15.33 2.01
N GLY A 107 -4.22 16.60 1.85
CA GLY A 107 -4.66 17.68 2.74
C GLY A 107 -5.73 18.57 2.09
N ARG A 108 -5.34 19.79 1.77
CA ARG A 108 -6.27 20.83 1.30
C ARG A 108 -6.99 20.53 -0.01
N GLN A 109 -6.42 19.67 -0.84
CA GLN A 109 -6.96 19.32 -2.17
C GLN A 109 -7.77 18.02 -2.15
N LEU A 110 -7.88 17.37 -0.98
CA LEU A 110 -8.54 16.09 -0.84
C LEU A 110 -10.06 16.26 -0.84
N ASP A 111 -10.72 15.57 -1.76
CA ASP A 111 -12.17 15.39 -1.74
C ASP A 111 -12.53 14.29 -0.74
N PRO A 112 -13.46 14.52 0.22
CA PRO A 112 -13.90 13.49 1.15
C PRO A 112 -14.50 12.22 0.51
N ALA A 113 -15.04 12.35 -0.72
CA ALA A 113 -15.60 11.22 -1.47
C ALA A 113 -14.55 10.44 -2.27
N ALA A 114 -13.29 10.88 -2.30
CA ALA A 114 -12.23 10.21 -3.04
C ALA A 114 -11.83 8.89 -2.40
N TYR A 115 -11.50 7.89 -3.23
CA TYR A 115 -10.90 6.65 -2.74
C TYR A 115 -9.39 6.83 -2.52
N ILE A 116 -8.91 6.52 -1.31
CA ILE A 116 -7.52 6.71 -0.93
C ILE A 116 -6.89 5.41 -0.48
N GLN A 117 -5.90 4.93 -1.23
CA GLN A 117 -4.99 3.91 -0.77
C GLN A 117 -3.63 4.54 -0.46
N HIS A 118 -3.48 5.03 0.77
CA HIS A 118 -2.29 5.72 1.23
C HIS A 118 -1.35 4.82 2.03
N ARG A 119 -0.03 4.93 1.74
CA ARG A 119 1.04 4.33 2.54
C ARG A 119 2.04 5.41 2.92
N ALA A 120 2.26 5.56 4.25
CA ALA A 120 3.11 6.63 4.78
C ALA A 120 4.55 6.57 4.25
N TRP A 121 5.08 5.36 4.07
CA TRP A 121 6.45 5.11 3.60
C TRP A 121 6.65 5.15 2.08
N ILE A 122 5.59 5.36 1.32
CA ILE A 122 5.65 5.55 -0.14
C ILE A 122 5.47 7.03 -0.45
N GLY A 123 6.46 7.65 -1.07
CA GLY A 123 6.42 9.08 -1.41
C GLY A 123 5.41 9.41 -2.50
N PRO A 124 5.61 8.94 -3.73
CA PRO A 124 4.74 9.31 -4.85
C PRO A 124 3.43 8.52 -4.86
N MET A 125 2.47 9.04 -5.63
CA MET A 125 1.14 8.45 -5.81
C MET A 125 0.71 8.57 -7.28
N VAL A 126 -0.35 7.87 -7.64
CA VAL A 126 -1.08 8.08 -8.88
C VAL A 126 -2.47 8.61 -8.55
N LEU A 127 -2.87 9.64 -9.28
CA LEU A 127 -4.22 10.21 -9.28
C LEU A 127 -4.96 9.69 -10.51
N LEU A 128 -6.11 9.08 -10.31
CA LEU A 128 -6.98 8.56 -11.36
C LEU A 128 -8.35 9.21 -11.21
N VAL A 129 -8.67 10.16 -12.09
CA VAL A 129 -9.98 10.81 -12.13
C VAL A 129 -10.96 9.89 -12.82
N LEU A 130 -12.08 9.63 -12.18
CA LEU A 130 -13.09 8.70 -12.67
C LEU A 130 -14.18 9.42 -13.47
N ASP A 131 -14.75 8.70 -14.43
CA ASP A 131 -15.97 9.03 -15.14
C ASP A 131 -16.81 7.74 -15.18
N ASP A 132 -17.39 7.43 -14.03
CA ASP A 132 -18.28 6.28 -13.84
C ASP A 132 -19.65 6.81 -13.41
N PRO A 133 -20.70 6.64 -14.22
CA PRO A 133 -22.03 7.15 -13.91
C PRO A 133 -22.68 6.45 -12.70
N ASP A 134 -22.22 5.26 -12.36
CA ASP A 134 -22.76 4.44 -11.26
C ASP A 134 -22.01 4.59 -9.94
N ASP A 135 -20.80 5.22 -9.96
CA ASP A 135 -19.97 5.45 -8.78
C ASP A 135 -19.72 6.95 -8.56
N PRO A 136 -20.20 7.54 -7.43
CA PRO A 136 -19.99 8.94 -7.12
C PRO A 136 -18.54 9.29 -6.73
N THR A 137 -17.63 8.34 -6.72
CA THR A 137 -16.21 8.54 -6.38
C THR A 137 -15.52 9.42 -7.43
N PRO A 138 -15.06 10.65 -7.10
CA PRO A 138 -14.51 11.55 -8.09
C PRO A 138 -13.15 11.12 -8.62
N TYR A 139 -12.32 10.53 -7.77
CA TYR A 139 -11.00 10.03 -8.14
C TYR A 139 -10.42 9.05 -7.13
N TRP A 140 -9.42 8.29 -7.59
CA TRP A 140 -8.58 7.45 -6.75
C TRP A 140 -7.20 8.06 -6.56
N LEU A 141 -6.68 7.99 -5.32
CA LEU A 141 -5.32 8.31 -4.95
C LEU A 141 -4.63 7.04 -4.42
N VAL A 142 -3.70 6.50 -5.21
CA VAL A 142 -3.05 5.23 -4.89
C VAL A 142 -1.55 5.43 -4.73
N SER A 143 -0.98 5.01 -3.59
CA SER A 143 0.46 5.04 -3.35
C SER A 143 1.18 4.01 -4.22
N THR A 144 2.19 4.46 -4.95
CA THR A 144 3.08 3.63 -5.76
C THR A 144 4.46 4.27 -5.83
N ARG A 145 5.54 3.46 -5.89
CA ARG A 145 6.89 3.99 -6.09
C ARG A 145 7.17 4.41 -7.53
N ARG A 146 6.39 3.90 -8.48
CA ARG A 146 6.60 4.07 -9.91
C ARG A 146 5.32 4.47 -10.61
N PRO A 147 4.80 5.69 -10.35
CA PRO A 147 3.53 6.16 -10.92
C PRO A 147 3.54 6.08 -12.45
N ASP A 148 4.65 6.45 -13.12
CA ASP A 148 4.75 6.43 -14.57
C ASP A 148 4.55 5.02 -15.16
N ARG A 149 5.04 3.99 -14.47
CA ARG A 149 4.84 2.60 -14.90
C ARG A 149 3.41 2.11 -14.71
N VAL A 150 2.75 2.54 -13.65
CA VAL A 150 1.33 2.25 -13.44
C VAL A 150 0.51 2.93 -14.53
N LEU A 151 0.78 4.20 -14.83
CA LEU A 151 0.10 4.95 -15.91
C LEU A 151 0.31 4.30 -17.27
N ALA A 152 1.55 3.96 -17.61
CA ALA A 152 1.87 3.27 -18.87
C ALA A 152 1.15 1.90 -18.97
N ALA A 153 1.08 1.15 -17.87
CA ALA A 153 0.38 -0.13 -17.83
C ALA A 153 -1.14 0.02 -18.00
N LEU A 154 -1.72 1.15 -17.55
CA LEU A 154 -3.13 1.50 -17.76
C LEU A 154 -3.41 2.07 -19.16
N GLY A 155 -2.36 2.36 -19.94
CA GLY A 155 -2.49 3.01 -21.26
C GLY A 155 -2.82 4.51 -21.19
N LYS A 156 -2.38 5.18 -20.13
CA LYS A 156 -2.66 6.60 -19.86
C LYS A 156 -1.40 7.43 -19.86
#